data_bb30e9aee9726b34d829337d52617adf
#
_entry.id   bb30e9aee9726b34d829337d52617adf
#
_cell.length_a   1.000
_cell.length_b   1.000
_cell.length_c   1.000
_cell.angle_alpha   90.00
_cell.angle_beta   90.00
_cell.angle_gamma   90.00
#
_symmetry.space_group_name_H-M   'P 1'
#
loop_
_entity.id
_entity.type
_entity.pdbx_description
1 polymer ?
#
loop_
_entity_poly.entity_id
_entity_poly.type
_entity_poly.pdbx_seq_one_letter_code
_entity_poly.pdbx_strand_id
1 'polypeptide(L)'
;MSDPIKNRYEFVVLFDVENGNPNGDPDAGNMPRVDPETGYGLVTDVCLKRKIRNYVEMAKEDADHYHIYIKDGVPLNTSDEKACAYVGVTSDKLKEAKKKDEHLDEKIRDFMCSNFYDIRTFGAVMTTFTKGALYQLSYISTSWSGQRESNPHHQLGRLR
;
A
#
# COMPACT_ATOMS: atom_id res chain seq x y z
N MET A 1 13.38 -16.68 -4.17
CA MET A 1 12.73 -15.63 -3.35
C MET A 1 13.68 -15.30 -2.20
N SER A 2 13.83 -14.02 -1.86
CA SER A 2 14.59 -13.63 -0.68
C SER A 2 13.82 -14.04 0.58
N ASP A 3 14.55 -14.42 1.63
CA ASP A 3 13.91 -14.71 2.92
C ASP A 3 13.13 -13.51 3.45
N PRO A 4 11.98 -13.74 4.10
CA PRO A 4 11.22 -12.66 4.70
C PRO A 4 12.04 -11.97 5.81
N ILE A 5 11.81 -10.69 5.99
CA ILE A 5 12.41 -9.89 7.06
C ILE A 5 12.02 -10.49 8.41
N LYS A 6 13.02 -10.81 9.23
CA LYS A 6 12.83 -11.45 10.56
C LYS A 6 12.85 -10.43 11.71
N ASN A 7 13.38 -9.23 11.47
CA ASN A 7 13.55 -8.19 12.46
C ASN A 7 12.65 -6.99 12.17
N ARG A 8 12.31 -6.26 13.21
CA ARG A 8 11.73 -4.93 13.11
C ARG A 8 12.85 -3.93 12.84
N TYR A 9 12.62 -3.02 11.90
CA TYR A 9 13.53 -1.93 11.58
C TYR A 9 12.81 -0.60 11.78
N GLU A 10 13.49 0.35 12.36
CA GLU A 10 13.04 1.74 12.48
C GLU A 10 14.04 2.62 11.76
N PHE A 11 13.57 3.58 11.00
CA PHE A 11 14.42 4.51 10.27
C PHE A 11 13.77 5.88 10.17
N VAL A 12 14.60 6.91 10.02
CA VAL A 12 14.16 8.29 9.80
C VAL A 12 14.64 8.72 8.42
N VAL A 13 13.71 9.23 7.62
CA VAL A 13 14.02 9.85 6.34
C VAL A 13 13.84 11.34 6.48
N LEU A 14 14.92 12.08 6.26
CA LEU A 14 14.91 13.53 6.19
C LEU A 14 14.86 13.95 4.71
N PHE A 15 13.98 14.88 4.39
CA PHE A 15 13.88 15.46 3.07
C PHE A 15 13.45 16.92 3.16
N ASP A 16 13.78 17.67 2.15
CA ASP A 16 13.35 19.05 1.95
C ASP A 16 12.65 19.22 0.60
N VAL A 17 11.92 20.30 0.45
CA VAL A 17 11.25 20.65 -0.79
C VAL A 17 11.49 22.12 -1.06
N GLU A 18 12.22 22.42 -2.12
CA GLU A 18 12.46 23.78 -2.58
C GLU A 18 11.58 24.09 -3.80
N ASN A 19 10.85 25.20 -3.74
CA ASN A 19 9.98 25.70 -4.82
C ASN A 19 8.95 24.67 -5.32
N GLY A 20 8.47 23.76 -4.43
CA GLY A 20 7.56 22.70 -4.78
C GLY A 20 6.39 22.54 -3.81
N ASN A 21 5.40 21.78 -4.24
CA ASN A 21 4.25 21.40 -3.41
C ASN A 21 4.34 19.90 -3.09
N PRO A 22 4.82 19.53 -1.89
CA PRO A 22 5.00 18.12 -1.55
C PRO A 22 3.67 17.40 -1.33
N ASN A 23 2.62 18.12 -0.87
CA ASN A 23 1.29 17.58 -0.63
C ASN A 23 0.24 18.69 -0.78
N GLY A 24 -0.45 18.69 -1.89
CA GLY A 24 -1.55 19.63 -2.13
C GLY A 24 -2.73 19.37 -1.21
N ASP A 25 -3.43 20.45 -0.86
CA ASP A 25 -4.68 20.41 -0.11
C ASP A 25 -5.85 20.69 -1.06
N PRO A 26 -6.71 19.70 -1.36
CA PRO A 26 -7.83 19.87 -2.27
C PRO A 26 -8.85 20.92 -1.76
N ASP A 27 -8.97 21.07 -0.43
CA ASP A 27 -9.90 22.00 0.19
C ASP A 27 -9.37 23.44 0.16
N ALA A 28 -8.07 23.62 -0.07
CA ALA A 28 -7.40 24.91 -0.14
C ALA A 28 -6.86 25.23 -1.57
N GLY A 29 -7.58 24.84 -2.61
CA GLY A 29 -7.18 25.11 -3.99
C GLY A 29 -5.86 24.46 -4.40
N ASN A 30 -5.55 23.31 -3.85
CA ASN A 30 -4.33 22.55 -4.06
C ASN A 30 -3.03 23.28 -3.62
N MET A 31 -3.15 24.24 -2.71
CA MET A 31 -1.97 24.82 -2.05
C MET A 31 -1.26 23.78 -1.16
N PRO A 32 0.01 23.99 -0.81
CA PRO A 32 0.69 23.13 0.14
C PRO A 32 -0.10 23.00 1.45
N ARG A 33 -0.28 21.78 1.91
CA ARG A 33 -0.99 21.50 3.16
C ARG A 33 -0.17 21.99 4.34
N VAL A 34 -0.78 22.77 5.20
CA VAL A 34 -0.15 23.32 6.40
C VAL A 34 -0.99 23.04 7.64
N ASP A 35 -0.32 22.90 8.77
CA ASP A 35 -0.96 22.88 10.07
C ASP A 35 -1.38 24.32 10.45
N PRO A 36 -2.66 24.59 10.67
CA PRO A 36 -3.13 25.96 10.94
C PRO A 36 -2.64 26.51 12.29
N GLU A 37 -2.29 25.66 13.25
CA GLU A 37 -1.81 26.10 14.55
C GLU A 37 -0.32 26.45 14.55
N THR A 38 0.48 25.69 13.84
CA THR A 38 1.95 25.82 13.86
C THR A 38 2.53 26.46 12.60
N GLY A 39 1.77 26.52 11.50
CA GLY A 39 2.22 26.97 10.19
C GLY A 39 3.20 26.01 9.51
N TYR A 40 3.41 24.81 10.05
CA TYR A 40 4.30 23.83 9.43
C TYR A 40 3.64 23.13 8.25
N GLY A 41 4.43 22.87 7.22
CA GLY A 41 4.00 22.04 6.10
C GLY A 41 3.73 20.61 6.54
N LEU A 42 2.68 20.01 5.97
CA LEU A 42 2.27 18.64 6.26
C LEU A 42 2.39 17.78 5.01
N VAL A 43 3.01 16.62 5.17
CA VAL A 43 2.97 15.55 4.17
C VAL A 43 2.30 14.33 4.79
N THR A 44 1.19 13.91 4.21
CA THR A 44 0.42 12.78 4.73
C THR A 44 1.06 11.45 4.38
N ASP A 45 0.79 10.43 5.18
CA ASP A 45 1.15 9.03 4.93
C ASP A 45 0.70 8.57 3.53
N VAL A 46 -0.54 8.87 3.17
CA VAL A 46 -1.11 8.50 1.87
C VAL A 46 -0.34 9.14 0.72
N CYS A 47 0.02 10.42 0.86
CA CYS A 47 0.80 11.15 -0.15
C CYS A 47 2.18 10.50 -0.33
N LEU A 48 2.88 10.20 0.76
CA LEU A 48 4.20 9.55 0.68
C LEU A 48 4.12 8.16 0.06
N LYS A 49 3.16 7.35 0.48
CA LYS A 49 2.93 6.01 -0.09
C LYS A 49 2.62 6.07 -1.59
N ARG A 50 1.86 7.09 -2.04
CA ARG A 50 1.62 7.31 -3.47
C ARG A 50 2.91 7.64 -4.21
N LYS A 51 3.75 8.54 -3.67
CA LYS A 51 5.04 8.89 -4.27
C LYS A 51 5.97 7.68 -4.41
N ILE A 52 6.00 6.82 -3.40
CA ILE A 52 6.78 5.57 -3.45
C ILE A 52 6.25 4.64 -4.55
N ARG A 53 4.93 4.46 -4.66
CA ARG A 53 4.34 3.66 -5.74
C ARG A 53 4.71 4.20 -7.12
N ASN A 54 4.54 5.49 -7.32
CA ASN A 54 4.87 6.14 -8.60
C ASN A 54 6.35 5.99 -8.95
N TYR A 55 7.23 6.12 -7.96
CA TYR A 55 8.66 5.89 -8.16
C TYR A 55 8.97 4.46 -8.57
N VAL A 56 8.40 3.47 -7.89
CA VAL A 56 8.60 2.05 -8.23
C VAL A 56 8.04 1.74 -9.62
N GLU A 57 6.88 2.27 -9.97
CA GLU A 57 6.27 2.10 -11.29
C GLU A 57 7.18 2.65 -12.39
N MET A 58 7.73 3.85 -12.20
CA MET A 58 8.66 4.48 -13.13
C MET A 58 10.02 3.76 -13.20
N ALA A 59 10.57 3.35 -12.05
CA ALA A 59 11.91 2.76 -11.98
C ALA A 59 11.97 1.28 -12.37
N LYS A 60 10.84 0.58 -12.29
CA LYS A 60 10.73 -0.86 -12.56
C LYS A 60 9.92 -1.19 -13.80
N GLU A 61 9.25 -0.20 -14.42
CA GLU A 61 8.50 -0.35 -15.67
C GLU A 61 7.54 -1.55 -15.66
N ASP A 62 6.83 -1.75 -14.54
CA ASP A 62 5.89 -2.87 -14.32
C ASP A 62 6.54 -4.27 -14.40
N ALA A 63 7.83 -4.37 -14.06
CA ALA A 63 8.55 -5.64 -14.06
C ALA A 63 7.92 -6.66 -13.09
N ASP A 64 8.16 -7.94 -13.35
CA ASP A 64 7.73 -9.04 -12.49
C ASP A 64 8.13 -8.79 -11.04
N HIS A 65 7.22 -9.06 -10.10
CA HIS A 65 7.34 -8.82 -8.66
C HIS A 65 7.31 -7.34 -8.23
N TYR A 66 7.20 -6.39 -9.17
CA TYR A 66 7.14 -4.96 -8.87
C TYR A 66 5.85 -4.28 -9.36
N HIS A 67 4.84 -5.05 -9.71
CA HIS A 67 3.52 -4.50 -10.04
C HIS A 67 2.96 -3.68 -8.89
N ILE A 68 2.18 -2.67 -9.22
CA ILE A 68 1.45 -1.84 -8.24
C ILE A 68 -0.01 -2.27 -8.24
N TYR A 69 -0.51 -2.63 -7.05
CA TYR A 69 -1.90 -3.04 -6.84
C TYR A 69 -2.86 -1.85 -6.88
N ILE A 70 -2.51 -0.79 -6.12
CA ILE A 70 -3.29 0.46 -6.11
C ILE A 70 -2.73 1.42 -7.16
N LYS A 71 -3.09 1.15 -8.42
CA LYS A 71 -2.67 1.93 -9.58
C LYS A 71 -3.74 2.97 -9.92
N ASP A 72 -3.31 4.17 -10.34
CA ASP A 72 -4.24 5.23 -10.74
C ASP A 72 -4.96 4.86 -12.04
N GLY A 73 -6.27 5.14 -12.08
CA GLY A 73 -7.11 4.84 -13.26
C GLY A 73 -7.36 3.37 -13.55
N VAL A 74 -6.87 2.43 -12.72
CA VAL A 74 -7.07 0.98 -12.91
C VAL A 74 -7.98 0.43 -11.81
N PRO A 75 -9.09 -0.22 -12.15
CA PRO A 75 -9.94 -0.89 -11.16
C PRO A 75 -9.18 -2.01 -10.44
N LEU A 76 -9.34 -2.09 -9.12
CA LEU A 76 -8.70 -3.14 -8.30
C LEU A 76 -9.07 -4.55 -8.76
N ASN A 77 -10.30 -4.72 -9.24
CA ASN A 77 -10.80 -6.01 -9.75
C ASN A 77 -9.91 -6.61 -10.83
N THR A 78 -9.24 -5.78 -11.65
CA THR A 78 -8.33 -6.28 -12.70
C THR A 78 -7.15 -7.06 -12.12
N SER A 79 -6.59 -6.60 -11.01
CA SER A 79 -5.50 -7.31 -10.32
C SER A 79 -6.01 -8.55 -9.59
N ASP A 80 -7.20 -8.46 -9.05
CA ASP A 80 -7.88 -9.54 -8.36
C ASP A 80 -8.21 -10.70 -9.35
N GLU A 81 -8.65 -10.38 -10.55
CA GLU A 81 -8.89 -11.37 -11.61
C GLU A 81 -7.62 -12.11 -12.00
N LYS A 82 -6.46 -11.45 -12.02
CA LYS A 82 -5.17 -12.12 -12.26
C LYS A 82 -4.86 -13.15 -11.17
N ALA A 83 -5.15 -12.83 -9.91
CA ALA A 83 -4.96 -13.77 -8.81
C ALA A 83 -5.93 -14.96 -8.91
N CYS A 84 -7.17 -14.73 -9.29
CA CYS A 84 -8.15 -15.78 -9.53
C CYS A 84 -7.72 -16.70 -10.69
N ALA A 85 -7.24 -16.12 -11.78
CA ALA A 85 -6.73 -16.86 -12.93
C ALA A 85 -5.52 -17.73 -12.56
N TYR A 86 -4.63 -17.23 -11.70
CA TYR A 86 -3.49 -17.99 -11.20
C TYR A 86 -3.89 -19.26 -10.46
N VAL A 87 -4.93 -19.19 -9.63
CA VAL A 87 -5.46 -20.35 -8.90
C VAL A 87 -6.47 -21.18 -9.72
N GLY A 88 -6.70 -20.81 -10.99
CA GLY A 88 -7.60 -21.54 -11.90
C GLY A 88 -9.09 -21.39 -11.57
N VAL A 89 -9.47 -20.32 -10.91
CA VAL A 89 -10.84 -20.06 -10.46
C VAL A 89 -11.32 -18.72 -11.03
N THR A 90 -12.57 -18.64 -11.47
CA THR A 90 -13.20 -17.35 -11.81
C THR A 90 -13.75 -16.69 -10.56
N SER A 91 -13.80 -15.35 -10.53
CA SER A 91 -14.30 -14.57 -9.39
C SER A 91 -15.68 -15.02 -8.91
N ASP A 92 -16.57 -15.37 -9.83
CA ASP A 92 -17.93 -15.84 -9.52
C ASP A 92 -17.96 -17.17 -8.77
N LYS A 93 -17.00 -18.05 -9.05
CA LYS A 93 -16.89 -19.39 -8.45
C LYS A 93 -15.98 -19.44 -7.23
N LEU A 94 -15.39 -18.33 -6.86
CA LEU A 94 -14.42 -18.26 -5.76
C LEU A 94 -15.01 -18.75 -4.42
N LYS A 95 -16.27 -18.40 -4.14
CA LYS A 95 -16.96 -18.83 -2.90
C LYS A 95 -17.15 -20.34 -2.82
N GLU A 96 -17.40 -20.98 -3.96
CA GLU A 96 -17.56 -22.44 -4.06
C GLU A 96 -16.21 -23.15 -4.00
N ALA A 97 -15.21 -22.57 -4.66
CA ALA A 97 -13.84 -23.09 -4.67
C ALA A 97 -13.22 -23.07 -3.26
N LYS A 98 -13.46 -22.01 -2.48
CA LYS A 98 -13.04 -21.92 -1.06
C LYS A 98 -13.63 -23.00 -0.15
N LYS A 99 -14.81 -23.50 -0.46
CA LYS A 99 -15.41 -24.61 0.29
C LYS A 99 -14.72 -25.96 -0.03
N LYS A 100 -14.06 -26.06 -1.19
CA LYS A 100 -13.39 -27.28 -1.66
C LYS A 100 -11.89 -27.27 -1.34
N ASP A 101 -11.25 -26.12 -1.33
CA ASP A 101 -9.83 -25.96 -1.04
C ASP A 101 -9.66 -24.94 0.11
N GLU A 102 -9.37 -25.44 1.29
CA GLU A 102 -9.17 -24.65 2.51
C GLU A 102 -7.93 -23.74 2.40
N HIS A 103 -6.95 -24.11 1.56
CA HIS A 103 -5.72 -23.34 1.34
C HIS A 103 -5.79 -22.36 0.17
N LEU A 104 -6.96 -22.18 -0.44
CA LEU A 104 -7.11 -21.29 -1.60
C LEU A 104 -6.78 -19.83 -1.27
N ASP A 105 -7.19 -19.38 -0.08
CA ASP A 105 -6.90 -18.02 0.40
C ASP A 105 -5.39 -17.78 0.61
N GLU A 106 -4.68 -18.79 1.05
CA GLU A 106 -3.21 -18.72 1.21
C GLU A 106 -2.53 -18.61 -0.16
N LYS A 107 -2.95 -19.40 -1.14
CA LYS A 107 -2.42 -19.34 -2.51
C LYS A 107 -2.65 -17.99 -3.16
N ILE A 108 -3.84 -17.41 -3.01
CA ILE A 108 -4.17 -16.07 -3.51
C ILE A 108 -3.29 -15.03 -2.82
N ARG A 109 -3.20 -15.08 -1.51
CA ARG A 109 -2.33 -14.19 -0.73
C ARG A 109 -0.88 -14.24 -1.20
N ASP A 110 -0.34 -15.45 -1.33
CA ASP A 110 1.05 -15.65 -1.71
C ASP A 110 1.33 -15.15 -3.14
N PHE A 111 0.38 -15.33 -4.05
CA PHE A 111 0.44 -14.74 -5.38
C PHE A 111 0.47 -13.21 -5.32
N MET A 112 -0.47 -12.59 -4.58
CA MET A 112 -0.55 -11.14 -4.48
C MET A 112 0.70 -10.55 -3.83
N CYS A 113 1.21 -11.19 -2.79
CA CYS A 113 2.44 -10.76 -2.13
C CYS A 113 3.67 -10.92 -3.01
N SER A 114 3.73 -11.97 -3.82
CA SER A 114 4.86 -12.22 -4.70
C SER A 114 4.91 -11.22 -5.86
N ASN A 115 3.78 -10.78 -6.37
CA ASN A 115 3.71 -9.98 -7.58
C ASN A 115 3.55 -8.48 -7.33
N PHE A 116 2.91 -8.07 -6.24
CA PHE A 116 2.61 -6.67 -5.99
C PHE A 116 3.52 -6.07 -4.92
N TYR A 117 4.33 -5.08 -5.32
CA TYR A 117 5.30 -4.41 -4.44
C TYR A 117 4.61 -3.69 -3.27
N ASP A 118 3.56 -2.95 -3.55
CA ASP A 118 2.87 -2.14 -2.55
C ASP A 118 2.11 -2.98 -1.52
N ILE A 119 1.64 -4.17 -1.89
CA ILE A 119 1.08 -5.13 -0.94
C ILE A 119 2.14 -5.61 0.03
N ARG A 120 3.34 -5.96 -0.45
CA ARG A 120 4.45 -6.38 0.42
C ARG A 120 4.92 -5.27 1.34
N THR A 121 4.93 -4.04 0.84
CA THR A 121 5.52 -2.89 1.54
C THR A 121 4.55 -2.26 2.52
N PHE A 122 3.30 -2.07 2.13
CA PHE A 122 2.30 -1.32 2.90
C PHE A 122 1.17 -2.17 3.45
N GLY A 123 1.06 -3.41 3.01
CA GLY A 123 -0.10 -4.23 3.25
C GLY A 123 -1.30 -3.83 2.38
N ALA A 124 -2.31 -4.68 2.35
CA ALA A 124 -3.59 -4.39 1.71
C ALA A 124 -4.73 -5.09 2.45
N VAL A 125 -5.90 -4.46 2.45
CA VAL A 125 -7.15 -5.06 2.88
C VAL A 125 -7.93 -5.45 1.63
N MET A 126 -8.02 -6.75 1.36
CA MET A 126 -8.74 -7.28 0.21
C MET A 126 -10.13 -7.73 0.67
N THR A 127 -11.10 -6.86 0.59
CA THR A 127 -12.48 -7.14 1.04
C THR A 127 -13.26 -7.98 0.04
N THR A 128 -12.86 -7.97 -1.22
CA THR A 128 -13.58 -8.61 -2.33
C THR A 128 -13.35 -10.12 -2.37
N PHE A 129 -12.17 -10.58 -1.98
CA PHE A 129 -11.76 -11.99 -2.18
C PHE A 129 -11.56 -12.77 -0.89
N THR A 130 -11.02 -12.16 0.15
CA THR A 130 -10.64 -12.87 1.37
C THR A 130 -11.26 -12.20 2.57
N LYS A 131 -12.15 -12.89 3.26
CA LYS A 131 -12.57 -12.44 4.58
C LYS A 131 -11.39 -12.61 5.55
N GLY A 132 -10.60 -11.56 5.71
CA GLY A 132 -9.78 -11.39 6.90
C GLY A 132 -8.33 -11.85 6.87
N ALA A 133 -7.77 -12.36 5.79
CA ALA A 133 -6.49 -13.10 5.85
C ALA A 133 -5.21 -12.34 5.46
N LEU A 134 -5.24 -11.08 5.09
CA LEU A 134 -4.04 -10.34 4.61
C LEU A 134 -3.30 -9.51 5.66
N TYR A 135 -3.51 -9.80 6.93
CA TYR A 135 -2.91 -9.03 8.03
C TYR A 135 -1.46 -9.38 8.38
N GLN A 136 -0.78 -10.25 7.65
CA GLN A 136 0.55 -10.76 8.07
C GLN A 136 1.68 -10.48 7.10
N LEU A 137 1.65 -9.36 6.44
CA LEU A 137 2.80 -8.98 5.63
C LEU A 137 3.60 -7.88 6.30
N SER A 138 4.91 -7.93 6.08
CA SER A 138 5.82 -6.87 6.46
C SER A 138 5.20 -5.52 6.06
N TYR A 139 4.74 -4.79 7.02
CA TYR A 139 4.02 -3.58 6.81
C TYR A 139 4.88 -2.44 7.32
N ILE A 140 5.13 -1.47 6.46
CA ILE A 140 5.75 -0.23 6.88
C ILE A 140 4.67 0.61 7.53
N SER A 141 4.68 0.65 8.86
CA SER A 141 3.91 1.62 9.61
C SER A 141 4.68 2.93 9.63
N THR A 142 4.09 3.95 9.09
CA THR A 142 4.59 5.32 9.19
C THR A 142 3.93 6.00 10.39
N SER A 143 4.11 5.47 11.60
CA SER A 143 3.65 6.14 12.80
C SER A 143 4.78 6.90 13.48
N TRP A 144 4.50 8.14 13.82
CA TRP A 144 5.43 9.02 14.54
C TRP A 144 5.65 8.63 16.01
N SER A 145 4.74 7.95 16.68
CA SER A 145 4.74 7.89 18.15
C SER A 145 4.80 6.50 18.78
N GLY A 146 5.01 5.44 18.04
CA GLY A 146 5.03 4.10 18.63
C GLY A 146 3.70 3.64 19.26
N GLN A 147 2.67 4.47 19.27
CA GLN A 147 1.33 4.09 19.68
C GLN A 147 0.59 3.45 18.51
N ARG A 148 0.04 2.27 18.74
CA ARG A 148 -0.87 1.60 17.84
C ARG A 148 -2.19 2.33 17.81
N GLU A 149 -2.32 3.31 16.94
CA GLU A 149 -3.64 3.82 16.60
C GLU A 149 -4.11 3.19 15.29
N SER A 150 -5.30 2.66 15.32
CA SER A 150 -5.99 2.02 14.19
C SER A 150 -6.49 3.02 13.14
N ASN A 151 -5.98 4.25 13.13
CA ASN A 151 -6.45 5.31 12.25
C ASN A 151 -5.48 5.52 11.07
N PRO A 152 -5.94 5.39 9.80
CA PRO A 152 -5.10 5.55 8.61
C PRO A 152 -4.65 7.00 8.32
N HIS A 153 -4.90 7.95 9.20
CA HIS A 153 -4.59 9.38 9.00
C HIS A 153 -3.34 9.84 9.77
N HIS A 154 -2.27 9.07 9.75
CA HIS A 154 -1.03 9.53 10.38
C HIS A 154 -0.28 10.53 9.51
N GLN A 155 0.01 11.67 10.09
CA GLN A 155 0.84 12.71 9.50
C GLN A 155 2.31 12.32 9.59
N LEU A 156 2.99 12.30 8.47
CA LEU A 156 4.43 12.04 8.38
C LEU A 156 5.19 13.36 8.42
N GLY A 157 5.59 13.72 9.57
CA GLY A 157 6.53 14.82 9.75
C GLY A 157 5.93 16.22 9.62
N ARG A 158 6.41 17.10 10.46
CA ARG A 158 6.18 18.53 10.36
C ARG A 158 7.40 19.17 9.72
N LEU A 159 7.19 19.81 8.59
CA LEU A 159 8.23 20.61 7.91
C LEU A 159 8.20 22.02 8.46
N ARG A 160 9.35 22.56 8.81
CA ARG A 160 9.52 23.99 9.13
C ARG A 160 9.66 24.81 7.87
#